data_bd3cb30e442fb748b6ce61f82240de01
#
_entry.id   bd3cb30e442fb748b6ce61f82240de01
#
_cell.length_a   1.000
_cell.length_b   1.000
_cell.length_c   1.000
_cell.angle_alpha   90.00
_cell.angle_beta   90.00
_cell.angle_gamma   90.00
#
_symmetry.space_group_name_H-M   'P 1'
#
loop_
_entity.id
_entity.type
_entity.pdbx_description
1 polymer ?
#
loop_
_entity_poly.entity_id
_entity_poly.type
_entity_poly.pdbx_seq_one_letter_code
_entity_poly.pdbx_strand_id
1 'polypeptide(L)'
;MTNNKLVFLKKAFAEFEIQFSEDNMEATIVNPNYNEHIDVYDEEFQFTVCFSYQQRHFDTEEELAQWIREVINGDTFAIEFFSGEKRYCGSDIDGELLRSLSYEKLEQFTGYYGGTKLIDLTDSCKVRSWDGKNNFDFAFRKEADGTVTLLKTFVGIA
;
A
#
# COMPACT_ATOMS: atom_id res chain seq x y z
N MET A 1 3.11 -0.46 34.28
CA MET A 1 2.18 -0.95 33.24
C MET A 1 2.46 -0.28 31.92
N THR A 2 2.66 -1.07 30.89
CA THR A 2 2.84 -0.55 29.55
C THR A 2 1.48 -0.05 29.03
N ASN A 3 1.40 1.23 28.66
CA ASN A 3 0.19 1.79 28.11
C ASN A 3 0.01 1.29 26.67
N ASN A 4 -1.10 0.59 26.39
CA ASN A 4 -1.38 0.10 25.04
C ASN A 4 -2.24 1.11 24.29
N LYS A 5 -1.59 2.02 23.56
CA LYS A 5 -2.27 3.02 22.74
C LYS A 5 -2.98 2.40 21.53
N LEU A 6 -2.62 1.16 21.17
CA LEU A 6 -3.17 0.46 20.01
C LEU A 6 -4.43 -0.35 20.32
N VAL A 7 -4.85 -0.39 21.59
CA VAL A 7 -6.00 -1.21 22.02
C VAL A 7 -7.30 -0.80 21.32
N PHE A 8 -7.43 0.45 20.88
CA PHE A 8 -8.62 0.93 20.17
C PHE A 8 -8.88 0.15 18.88
N LEU A 9 -7.84 -0.45 18.29
CA LEU A 9 -7.97 -1.24 17.06
C LEU A 9 -8.91 -2.44 17.24
N LYS A 10 -8.95 -3.04 18.43
CA LYS A 10 -9.86 -4.16 18.71
C LYS A 10 -11.32 -3.78 18.55
N LYS A 11 -11.68 -2.56 18.92
CA LYS A 11 -13.05 -2.07 18.80
C LYS A 11 -13.33 -1.57 17.38
N ALA A 12 -12.38 -0.82 16.81
CA ALA A 12 -12.52 -0.24 15.49
C ALA A 12 -12.59 -1.29 14.38
N PHE A 13 -11.90 -2.42 14.56
CA PHE A 13 -11.79 -3.51 13.58
C PHE A 13 -12.14 -4.86 14.23
N ALA A 14 -13.27 -4.90 14.93
CA ALA A 14 -13.72 -6.06 15.70
C ALA A 14 -13.97 -7.31 14.82
N GLU A 15 -14.20 -7.14 13.52
CA GLU A 15 -14.38 -8.23 12.57
C GLU A 15 -13.10 -8.99 12.23
N PHE A 16 -11.95 -8.48 12.63
CA PHE A 16 -10.65 -9.08 12.34
C PHE A 16 -9.92 -9.54 13.60
N GLU A 17 -9.07 -10.55 13.45
CA GLU A 17 -8.09 -10.91 14.47
C GLU A 17 -7.03 -9.82 14.53
N ILE A 18 -6.71 -9.38 15.74
CA ILE A 18 -5.65 -8.38 15.95
C ILE A 18 -4.64 -8.96 16.94
N GLN A 19 -3.38 -9.03 16.51
CA GLN A 19 -2.28 -9.53 17.30
C GLN A 19 -1.43 -8.37 17.80
N PHE A 20 -1.01 -8.41 19.06
CA PHE A 20 -0.16 -7.40 19.66
C PHE A 20 1.20 -7.98 19.98
N SER A 21 2.26 -7.18 19.82
CA SER A 21 3.59 -7.52 20.31
C SER A 21 3.62 -7.55 21.84
N GLU A 22 4.63 -8.17 22.43
CA GLU A 22 4.76 -8.28 23.88
C GLU A 22 4.80 -6.91 24.57
N ASP A 23 5.44 -5.92 23.94
CA ASP A 23 5.55 -4.57 24.47
C ASP A 23 4.35 -3.67 24.14
N ASN A 24 3.37 -4.17 23.39
CA ASN A 24 2.19 -3.45 22.92
C ASN A 24 2.51 -2.22 22.03
N MET A 25 3.70 -2.17 21.46
CA MET A 25 4.11 -1.09 20.56
C MET A 25 3.78 -1.39 19.09
N GLU A 26 3.36 -2.61 18.80
CA GLU A 26 3.00 -3.05 17.46
C GLU A 26 1.71 -3.88 17.52
N ALA A 27 0.85 -3.66 16.53
CA ALA A 27 -0.36 -4.46 16.33
C ALA A 27 -0.46 -4.87 14.87
N THR A 28 -0.94 -6.08 14.63
CA THR A 28 -1.18 -6.59 13.28
C THR A 28 -2.67 -6.90 13.13
N ILE A 29 -3.31 -6.28 12.13
CA ILE A 29 -4.65 -6.65 11.70
C ILE A 29 -4.48 -7.78 10.70
N VAL A 30 -4.89 -8.98 11.09
CA VAL A 30 -4.66 -10.20 10.32
C VAL A 30 -5.61 -10.26 9.13
N ASN A 31 -5.05 -10.42 7.92
CA ASN A 31 -5.85 -10.65 6.74
C ASN A 31 -6.28 -12.12 6.72
N PRO A 32 -7.58 -12.43 6.68
CA PRO A 32 -8.05 -13.81 6.74
C PRO A 32 -7.75 -14.64 5.48
N ASN A 33 -7.44 -13.99 4.36
CA ASN A 33 -7.32 -14.65 3.06
C ASN A 33 -5.93 -14.58 2.44
N TYR A 34 -5.07 -13.63 2.89
CA TYR A 34 -3.76 -13.37 2.29
C TYR A 34 -2.70 -13.15 3.35
N ASN A 35 -1.43 -13.19 2.94
CA ASN A 35 -0.29 -12.88 3.82
C ASN A 35 -0.02 -11.37 3.94
N GLU A 36 -0.79 -10.53 3.27
CA GLU A 36 -0.66 -9.08 3.32
C GLU A 36 -1.52 -8.53 4.46
N HIS A 37 -0.93 -8.41 5.63
CA HIS A 37 -1.58 -7.86 6.83
C HIS A 37 -1.40 -6.35 6.90
N ILE A 38 -2.12 -5.72 7.82
CA ILE A 38 -1.88 -4.32 8.16
C ILE A 38 -1.14 -4.28 9.50
N ASP A 39 0.05 -3.71 9.51
CA ASP A 39 0.87 -3.54 10.71
C ASP A 39 0.80 -2.10 11.17
N VAL A 40 0.56 -1.90 12.46
CA VAL A 40 0.45 -0.58 13.09
C VAL A 40 1.49 -0.48 14.20
N TYR A 41 2.23 0.61 14.21
CA TYR A 41 3.28 0.87 15.19
C TYR A 41 2.95 2.12 15.99
N ASP A 42 3.07 2.04 17.32
CA ASP A 42 3.02 3.19 18.21
C ASP A 42 4.44 3.77 18.28
N GLU A 43 4.65 4.92 17.66
CA GLU A 43 5.95 5.59 17.63
C GLU A 43 5.98 6.82 18.57
N GLU A 44 5.31 6.70 19.73
CA GLU A 44 5.29 7.70 20.78
C GLU A 44 4.50 8.97 20.42
N PHE A 45 4.89 9.70 19.37
CA PHE A 45 4.26 10.95 18.98
C PHE A 45 3.39 10.82 17.74
N GLN A 46 3.44 9.68 17.07
CA GLN A 46 2.65 9.40 15.88
C GLN A 46 2.42 7.91 15.75
N PHE A 47 1.50 7.53 14.88
CA PHE A 47 1.30 6.15 14.47
C PHE A 47 1.91 5.95 13.09
N THR A 48 2.58 4.82 12.91
CA THR A 48 3.02 4.36 11.59
C THR A 48 2.21 3.14 11.21
N VAL A 49 1.70 3.09 9.99
CA VAL A 49 0.94 1.96 9.48
C VAL A 49 1.53 1.49 8.17
N CYS A 50 1.60 0.17 8.00
CA CYS A 50 2.12 -0.47 6.78
C CYS A 50 1.08 -1.42 6.21
N PHE A 51 0.84 -1.33 4.92
CA PHE A 51 0.10 -2.32 4.15
C PHE A 51 0.87 -2.63 2.87
N SER A 52 1.15 -3.91 2.63
CA SER A 52 2.09 -4.33 1.61
C SER A 52 3.44 -3.67 1.92
N TYR A 53 4.02 -2.86 1.10
CA TYR A 53 5.21 -2.08 1.46
C TYR A 53 4.91 -0.58 1.56
N GLN A 54 3.62 -0.23 1.53
CA GLN A 54 3.20 1.16 1.68
C GLN A 54 3.19 1.54 3.15
N GLN A 55 3.85 2.64 3.48
CA GLN A 55 3.96 3.17 4.84
C GLN A 55 3.34 4.56 4.93
N ARG A 56 2.52 4.79 5.94
CA ARG A 56 1.91 6.08 6.24
C ARG A 56 2.08 6.42 7.71
N HIS A 57 2.05 7.72 8.01
CA HIS A 57 2.14 8.24 9.37
C HIS A 57 0.91 9.07 9.68
N PHE A 58 0.36 8.93 10.89
CA PHE A 58 -0.82 9.66 11.34
C PHE A 58 -0.63 10.13 12.77
N ASP A 59 -1.15 11.30 13.09
CA ASP A 59 -1.07 11.89 14.43
C ASP A 59 -2.22 11.45 15.35
N THR A 60 -3.36 11.05 14.78
CA THR A 60 -4.56 10.70 15.54
C THR A 60 -5.07 9.30 15.25
N GLU A 61 -5.78 8.71 16.23
CA GLU A 61 -6.46 7.43 16.07
C GLU A 61 -7.50 7.47 14.96
N GLU A 62 -8.22 8.58 14.85
CA GLU A 62 -9.30 8.78 13.87
C GLU A 62 -8.75 8.75 12.44
N GLU A 63 -7.68 9.48 12.18
CA GLU A 63 -7.05 9.51 10.85
C GLU A 63 -6.48 8.13 10.48
N LEU A 64 -5.82 7.48 11.43
CA LEU A 64 -5.28 6.14 11.24
C LEU A 64 -6.39 5.14 10.93
N ALA A 65 -7.45 5.12 11.73
CA ALA A 65 -8.58 4.21 11.54
C ALA A 65 -9.28 4.46 10.19
N GLN A 66 -9.41 5.69 9.78
CA GLN A 66 -10.01 6.06 8.50
C GLN A 66 -9.21 5.47 7.33
N TRP A 67 -7.90 5.64 7.33
CA TRP A 67 -7.05 5.10 6.28
C TRP A 67 -7.10 3.57 6.22
N ILE A 68 -7.03 2.92 7.38
CA ILE A 68 -7.12 1.45 7.47
C ILE A 68 -8.46 0.98 6.91
N ARG A 69 -9.55 1.68 7.25
CA ARG A 69 -10.90 1.32 6.76
C ARG A 69 -11.01 1.48 5.25
N GLU A 70 -10.39 2.50 4.68
CA GLU A 70 -10.33 2.69 3.23
C GLU A 70 -9.58 1.54 2.52
N VAL A 71 -8.48 1.07 3.12
CA VAL A 71 -7.74 -0.10 2.60
C VAL A 71 -8.62 -1.35 2.65
N ILE A 72 -9.24 -1.62 3.80
CA ILE A 72 -10.08 -2.81 3.99
C ILE A 72 -11.30 -2.79 3.06
N ASN A 73 -11.90 -1.63 2.85
CA ASN A 73 -13.08 -1.48 1.99
C ASN A 73 -12.76 -1.50 0.49
N GLY A 74 -11.49 -1.47 0.11
CA GLY A 74 -11.09 -1.46 -1.29
C GLY A 74 -11.20 -0.09 -1.96
N ASP A 75 -11.10 0.98 -1.18
CA ASP A 75 -11.06 2.36 -1.68
C ASP A 75 -9.64 2.86 -1.88
N THR A 76 -8.69 2.26 -1.17
CA THR A 76 -7.27 2.61 -1.22
C THR A 76 -6.45 1.34 -1.48
N PHE A 77 -5.46 1.45 -2.37
CA PHE A 77 -4.58 0.35 -2.78
C PHE A 77 -3.13 0.75 -2.60
N ALA A 78 -2.28 -0.23 -2.33
CA ALA A 78 -0.84 -0.03 -2.31
C ALA A 78 -0.28 -0.17 -3.73
N ILE A 79 0.61 0.73 -4.13
CA ILE A 79 1.36 0.63 -5.37
C ILE A 79 2.86 0.72 -5.10
N GLU A 80 3.65 -0.13 -5.74
CA GLU A 80 5.10 -0.17 -5.58
C GLU A 80 5.79 -0.23 -6.92
N PHE A 81 6.94 0.46 -7.03
CA PHE A 81 7.71 0.59 -8.25
C PHE A 81 9.03 -0.16 -8.15
N PHE A 82 9.37 -0.89 -9.23
CA PHE A 82 10.53 -1.78 -9.27
C PHE A 82 11.38 -1.57 -10.52
N SER A 83 12.68 -1.87 -10.40
CA SER A 83 13.56 -2.14 -11.53
C SER A 83 14.07 -3.57 -11.34
N GLY A 84 13.58 -4.50 -12.15
CA GLY A 84 13.78 -5.93 -11.90
C GLY A 84 13.20 -6.29 -10.53
N GLU A 85 14.02 -6.83 -9.64
CA GLU A 85 13.64 -7.17 -8.28
C GLU A 85 13.86 -6.04 -7.27
N LYS A 86 14.54 -4.96 -7.70
CA LYS A 86 14.84 -3.83 -6.81
C LYS A 86 13.64 -2.92 -6.64
N ARG A 87 13.16 -2.80 -5.40
CA ARG A 87 12.09 -1.85 -5.05
C ARG A 87 12.67 -0.44 -4.89
N TYR A 88 12.06 0.54 -5.55
CA TYR A 88 12.43 1.96 -5.43
C TYR A 88 11.57 2.69 -4.41
N CYS A 89 10.26 2.63 -4.56
CA CYS A 89 9.35 3.29 -3.62
C CYS A 89 7.95 2.68 -3.71
N GLY A 90 7.10 3.09 -2.77
CA GLY A 90 5.69 2.76 -2.76
C GLY A 90 4.86 3.99 -2.42
N SER A 91 3.57 3.90 -2.70
CA SER A 91 2.57 4.92 -2.36
C SER A 91 1.20 4.26 -2.24
N ASP A 92 0.19 5.06 -1.91
CA ASP A 92 -1.20 4.63 -1.98
C ASP A 92 -1.90 5.33 -3.15
N ILE A 93 -2.83 4.61 -3.77
CA ILE A 93 -3.67 5.15 -4.85
C ILE A 93 -5.13 4.82 -4.57
N ASP A 94 -6.03 5.63 -5.09
CA ASP A 94 -7.46 5.37 -5.00
C ASP A 94 -7.98 4.55 -6.18
N GLY A 95 -9.24 4.14 -6.10
CA GLY A 95 -9.85 3.33 -7.13
C GLY A 95 -10.04 4.06 -8.47
N GLU A 96 -10.22 5.38 -8.43
CA GLU A 96 -10.35 6.18 -9.65
C GLU A 96 -9.05 6.17 -10.45
N LEU A 97 -7.92 6.41 -9.78
CA LEU A 97 -6.60 6.35 -10.42
C LEU A 97 -6.32 4.95 -10.97
N LEU A 98 -6.64 3.90 -10.18
CA LEU A 98 -6.41 2.51 -10.62
C LEU A 98 -7.21 2.17 -11.89
N ARG A 99 -8.49 2.57 -11.95
CA ARG A 99 -9.35 2.28 -13.12
C ARG A 99 -8.89 2.97 -14.40
N SER A 100 -8.24 4.12 -14.27
CA SER A 100 -7.77 4.92 -15.40
C SER A 100 -6.25 4.91 -15.53
N LEU A 101 -5.59 3.91 -14.96
CA LEU A 101 -4.13 3.86 -14.89
C LEU A 101 -3.49 3.79 -16.28
N SER A 102 -2.51 4.66 -16.52
CA SER A 102 -1.69 4.71 -17.72
C SER A 102 -0.28 5.10 -17.35
N TYR A 103 0.67 4.86 -18.25
CA TYR A 103 2.05 5.28 -18.02
C TYR A 103 2.16 6.80 -17.81
N GLU A 104 1.39 7.59 -18.57
CA GLU A 104 1.36 9.05 -18.41
C GLU A 104 0.89 9.47 -17.02
N LYS A 105 -0.14 8.81 -16.48
CA LYS A 105 -0.63 9.08 -15.13
C LYS A 105 0.38 8.68 -14.06
N LEU A 106 1.05 7.55 -14.26
CA LEU A 106 2.13 7.13 -13.36
C LEU A 106 3.28 8.12 -13.39
N GLU A 107 3.65 8.63 -14.56
CA GLU A 107 4.69 9.65 -14.70
C GLU A 107 4.35 10.93 -13.93
N GLN A 108 3.10 11.39 -14.02
CA GLN A 108 2.62 12.56 -13.28
C GLN A 108 2.59 12.32 -11.76
N PHE A 109 2.29 11.09 -11.37
CA PHE A 109 2.11 10.71 -9.97
C PHE A 109 3.44 10.52 -9.22
N THR A 110 4.46 9.95 -9.87
CA THR A 110 5.65 9.46 -9.17
C THR A 110 6.71 10.50 -8.84
N GLY A 111 6.92 11.52 -9.68
CA GLY A 111 7.95 12.55 -9.43
C GLY A 111 9.38 12.07 -9.63
N TYR A 112 10.32 12.60 -8.85
CA TYR A 112 11.78 12.41 -9.03
C TYR A 112 12.41 11.65 -7.88
N TYR A 113 13.47 10.92 -8.21
CA TYR A 113 14.32 10.22 -7.26
C TYR A 113 15.79 10.50 -7.64
N GLY A 114 16.50 11.21 -6.77
CA GLY A 114 17.91 11.55 -7.03
C GLY A 114 18.12 12.37 -8.29
N GLY A 115 17.18 13.26 -8.64
CA GLY A 115 17.27 14.13 -9.82
C GLY A 115 16.79 13.51 -11.13
N THR A 116 16.43 12.21 -11.11
CA THR A 116 15.89 11.51 -12.28
C THR A 116 14.41 11.18 -12.02
N LYS A 117 13.57 11.24 -13.05
CA LYS A 117 12.16 10.81 -12.91
C LYS A 117 12.12 9.36 -12.45
N LEU A 118 11.39 9.10 -11.37
CA LEU A 118 11.29 7.76 -10.80
C LEU A 118 10.83 6.73 -11.85
N ILE A 119 9.87 7.12 -12.68
CA ILE A 119 9.31 6.24 -13.70
C ILE A 119 10.37 5.80 -14.73
N ASP A 120 11.38 6.64 -14.99
CA ASP A 120 12.46 6.32 -15.92
C ASP A 120 13.49 5.34 -15.32
N LEU A 121 13.50 5.21 -13.99
CA LEU A 121 14.37 4.28 -13.27
C LEU A 121 13.74 2.90 -13.08
N THR A 122 12.47 2.75 -13.43
CA THR A 122 11.70 1.55 -13.13
C THR A 122 11.18 0.89 -14.40
N ASP A 123 10.93 -0.41 -14.34
CA ASP A 123 10.41 -1.21 -15.47
C ASP A 123 9.08 -1.87 -15.14
N SER A 124 8.61 -1.74 -13.89
CA SER A 124 7.37 -2.38 -13.46
C SER A 124 6.81 -1.72 -12.20
N CYS A 125 5.52 -1.97 -11.97
CA CYS A 125 4.90 -1.65 -10.68
C CYS A 125 3.92 -2.76 -10.29
N LYS A 126 3.62 -2.83 -8.99
CA LYS A 126 2.68 -3.79 -8.43
C LYS A 126 1.61 -3.05 -7.65
N VAL A 127 0.34 -3.44 -7.85
CA VAL A 127 -0.80 -2.92 -7.09
C VAL A 127 -1.32 -4.05 -6.21
N ARG A 128 -1.58 -3.75 -4.94
CA ARG A 128 -2.11 -4.72 -3.97
C ARG A 128 -3.32 -4.16 -3.26
N SER A 129 -4.34 -5.01 -3.10
CA SER A 129 -5.58 -4.69 -2.38
C SER A 129 -5.75 -5.65 -1.19
N TRP A 130 -6.50 -5.21 -0.19
CA TRP A 130 -6.77 -6.03 1.00
C TRP A 130 -7.43 -7.37 0.67
N ASP A 131 -8.42 -7.35 -0.23
CA ASP A 131 -9.17 -8.57 -0.61
C ASP A 131 -8.54 -9.33 -1.79
N GLY A 132 -7.43 -8.85 -2.34
CA GLY A 132 -6.74 -9.47 -3.47
C GLY A 132 -7.41 -9.28 -4.83
N LYS A 133 -8.60 -8.69 -4.88
CA LYS A 133 -9.35 -8.52 -6.13
C LYS A 133 -8.70 -7.55 -7.11
N ASN A 134 -7.87 -6.66 -6.59
CA ASN A 134 -7.11 -5.69 -7.38
C ASN A 134 -5.61 -5.88 -7.22
N ASN A 135 -5.17 -7.12 -7.12
CA ASN A 135 -3.75 -7.47 -7.12
C ASN A 135 -3.28 -7.64 -8.56
N PHE A 136 -2.53 -6.66 -9.04
CA PHE A 136 -2.03 -6.64 -10.41
C PHE A 136 -0.55 -6.32 -10.45
N ASP A 137 0.15 -6.96 -11.38
CA ASP A 137 1.50 -6.58 -11.76
C ASP A 137 1.44 -5.91 -13.14
N PHE A 138 2.14 -4.79 -13.28
CA PHE A 138 2.23 -4.05 -14.54
C PHE A 138 3.68 -4.02 -15.00
N ALA A 139 3.95 -4.52 -16.21
CA ALA A 139 5.24 -4.34 -16.86
C ALA A 139 5.15 -3.16 -17.82
N PHE A 140 6.23 -2.38 -17.91
CA PHE A 140 6.30 -1.21 -18.81
C PHE A 140 6.95 -1.63 -20.11
N ARG A 141 6.18 -1.64 -21.21
CA ARG A 141 6.69 -1.97 -22.53
C ARG A 141 6.83 -0.71 -23.37
N LYS A 142 8.06 -0.42 -23.80
CA LYS A 142 8.32 0.68 -24.73
C LYS A 142 7.93 0.29 -26.13
N GLU A 143 7.10 1.13 -26.76
CA GLU A 143 6.67 0.95 -28.14
C GLU A 143 7.64 1.63 -29.11
N ALA A 144 7.54 1.31 -30.41
CA ALA A 144 8.42 1.85 -31.45
C ALA A 144 8.28 3.36 -31.61
N ASP A 145 7.10 3.92 -31.28
CA ASP A 145 6.82 5.36 -31.37
C ASP A 145 7.23 6.15 -30.14
N GLY A 146 7.87 5.50 -29.17
CA GLY A 146 8.31 6.14 -27.92
C GLY A 146 7.27 6.15 -26.80
N THR A 147 6.06 5.69 -27.05
CA THR A 147 5.06 5.52 -25.99
C THR A 147 5.36 4.29 -25.15
N VAL A 148 4.73 4.20 -23.98
CA VAL A 148 4.87 3.04 -23.07
C VAL A 148 3.50 2.45 -22.80
N THR A 149 3.38 1.14 -23.00
CA THR A 149 2.16 0.38 -22.69
C THR A 149 2.33 -0.35 -21.36
N LEU A 150 1.29 -0.31 -20.52
CA LEU A 150 1.25 -1.10 -19.29
C LEU A 150 0.70 -2.50 -19.61
N LEU A 151 1.53 -3.51 -19.40
CA LEU A 151 1.11 -4.91 -19.54
C LEU A 151 0.61 -5.40 -18.19
N LYS A 152 -0.68 -5.58 -18.06
CA LYS A 152 -1.39 -5.92 -16.82
C LYS A 152 -1.52 -7.42 -16.65
N THR A 153 -1.10 -7.93 -15.49
CA THR A 153 -1.28 -9.33 -15.10
C THR A 153 -1.98 -9.38 -13.75
N PHE A 154 -3.11 -10.08 -13.69
CA PHE A 154 -3.80 -10.32 -12.42
C PHE A 154 -3.07 -11.41 -11.64
N VAL A 155 -2.75 -11.13 -10.36
CA VAL A 155 -1.99 -12.06 -9.48
C VAL A 155 -2.74 -12.37 -8.17
N GLY A 156 -3.98 -11.92 -8.07
CA GLY A 156 -4.83 -12.19 -6.91
C GLY A 156 -5.63 -13.49 -7.03
N ILE A 157 -6.61 -13.65 -6.15
CA ILE A 157 -7.58 -14.74 -6.20
C ILE A 157 -8.89 -14.18 -6.74
N ALA A 158 -9.38 -14.81 -7.81
CA ALA A 158 -10.64 -14.42 -8.43
C ALA A 158 -11.85 -14.83 -7.56
#